data_e9bb16c674235b2d589af143904435f3
#
_entry.id   e9bb16c674235b2d589af143904435f3
#
_cell.length_a   1.000
_cell.length_b   1.000
_cell.length_c   1.000
_cell.angle_alpha   90.00
_cell.angle_beta   90.00
_cell.angle_gamma   90.00
#
_symmetry.space_group_name_H-M   'P 1'
#
loop_
_entity.id
_entity.type
_entity.pdbx_description
1 polymer ?
#
loop_
_entity_poly.entity_id
_entity_poly.type
_entity_poly.pdbx_seq_one_letter_code
_entity_poly.pdbx_strand_id
1 'polypeptide(L)'
;MKKALLILFIFTFCNQIIVAQKETTVLTIKNTANAPTINKNIYGHFAEHLGRCIYGGFFVGDTSKIPNTAGVRNDIINALKELKIPNLRWPGGCFADTYHWKDGIGPKENRPTIVNKWWGGTTEDNSFGTHDFLNLCEVLGTEPYLAGNVGSGTVQELADWVQYTNFSGKSPMSDLRKKNGRTEPWKVKFWGVGNEAWGCGGNMTAEYYAGEYRKYATFMSDWENTGGITRIASGSNSADYNWTEVLMKNIPLNMLGGVGVHHYAVIDWNKKGDGVNFTEDQYFHTMQSALKMEELVTKHSAIMDKYDPEKKVAMAVDEWGGWYEVEKGTNPGFLYQQNTMRDAVLAGATLNIFNNHADRVRMANLAQCVNVLQAVILTDKAKMILTPTYHVMKLYRVHQDAQLLPIAINSPLYTYNGETLPALSASASKDKNGLVHISLVNIDSKKENKIEIDIKELGIKNVSGSLLTSPKLQDFNSFDNPTKIQPTAFKGFEIKKDKLVITVPPFSVIMLEGK
;
A
#
# COMPACT_ATOMS: atom_id res chain seq x y z
N MET A 1 -47.67 -18.37 -79.01
CA MET A 1 -46.31 -18.71 -78.61
C MET A 1 -45.71 -17.48 -77.92
N LYS A 2 -45.77 -17.42 -76.58
CA LYS A 2 -45.15 -16.31 -75.79
C LYS A 2 -43.90 -16.88 -75.14
N LYS A 3 -42.70 -16.33 -75.47
CA LYS A 3 -41.42 -16.65 -74.83
C LYS A 3 -41.30 -15.86 -73.54
N ALA A 4 -41.18 -16.52 -72.39
CA ALA A 4 -40.87 -15.90 -71.13
C ALA A 4 -39.33 -15.84 -70.97
N LEU A 5 -38.82 -14.64 -70.74
CA LEU A 5 -37.41 -14.37 -70.49
C LEU A 5 -37.19 -14.41 -68.98
N LEU A 6 -36.40 -15.39 -68.51
CA LEU A 6 -36.02 -15.58 -67.09
C LEU A 6 -34.73 -14.78 -66.82
N ILE A 7 -34.84 -13.68 -66.07
CA ILE A 7 -33.67 -12.88 -65.64
C ILE A 7 -33.21 -13.42 -64.30
N LEU A 8 -32.00 -14.02 -64.27
CA LEU A 8 -31.32 -14.54 -63.09
C LEU A 8 -30.54 -13.40 -62.42
N PHE A 9 -31.04 -12.92 -61.25
CA PHE A 9 -30.30 -11.97 -60.46
C PHE A 9 -29.30 -12.72 -59.59
N ILE A 10 -27.99 -12.60 -59.89
CA ILE A 10 -26.90 -13.08 -59.04
C ILE A 10 -26.62 -12.02 -57.98
N PHE A 11 -27.07 -12.26 -56.76
CA PHE A 11 -26.66 -11.46 -55.60
C PHE A 11 -25.24 -11.89 -55.15
N THR A 12 -24.24 -11.10 -55.51
CA THR A 12 -22.88 -11.22 -54.96
C THR A 12 -22.88 -10.65 -53.53
N PHE A 13 -22.92 -11.52 -52.54
CA PHE A 13 -22.64 -11.15 -51.14
C PHE A 13 -21.17 -10.75 -51.02
N CYS A 14 -20.86 -9.46 -50.99
CA CYS A 14 -19.56 -8.94 -50.63
C CYS A 14 -19.46 -9.03 -49.09
N ASN A 15 -18.85 -10.10 -48.56
CA ASN A 15 -18.46 -10.15 -47.18
C ASN A 15 -17.35 -9.12 -46.95
N GLN A 16 -17.71 -7.93 -46.53
CA GLN A 16 -16.74 -6.99 -45.95
C GLN A 16 -16.32 -7.54 -44.60
N ILE A 17 -15.12 -8.12 -44.55
CA ILE A 17 -14.43 -8.39 -43.29
C ILE A 17 -14.11 -7.01 -42.73
N ILE A 18 -14.95 -6.50 -41.83
CA ILE A 18 -14.61 -5.35 -40.97
C ILE A 18 -13.50 -5.84 -40.02
N VAL A 19 -12.26 -5.67 -40.42
CA VAL A 19 -11.13 -5.75 -39.52
C VAL A 19 -11.30 -4.56 -38.57
N ALA A 20 -11.87 -4.80 -37.42
CA ALA A 20 -11.89 -3.81 -36.35
C ALA A 20 -10.45 -3.37 -36.09
N GLN A 21 -10.08 -2.20 -36.55
CA GLN A 21 -8.79 -1.60 -36.31
C GLN A 21 -8.70 -1.43 -34.81
N LYS A 22 -7.78 -2.16 -34.15
CA LYS A 22 -7.55 -2.09 -32.69
C LYS A 22 -7.22 -0.63 -32.38
N GLU A 23 -8.15 0.09 -31.73
CA GLU A 23 -7.93 1.48 -31.34
C GLU A 23 -6.67 1.59 -30.47
N THR A 24 -5.77 2.48 -30.86
CA THR A 24 -4.57 2.77 -30.10
C THR A 24 -4.92 3.81 -29.06
N THR A 25 -4.74 3.48 -27.79
CA THR A 25 -4.94 4.40 -26.66
C THR A 25 -3.81 5.42 -26.61
N VAL A 26 -4.15 6.71 -26.53
CA VAL A 26 -3.17 7.77 -26.33
C VAL A 26 -2.99 8.01 -24.82
N LEU A 27 -1.76 7.91 -24.34
CA LEU A 27 -1.34 8.36 -23.03
C LEU A 27 -0.54 9.65 -23.19
N THR A 28 -1.08 10.74 -22.68
CA THR A 28 -0.41 12.05 -22.64
C THR A 28 0.32 12.20 -21.31
N ILE A 29 1.60 12.55 -21.36
CA ILE A 29 2.43 12.84 -20.18
C ILE A 29 2.90 14.29 -20.29
N LYS A 30 2.64 15.10 -19.24
CA LYS A 30 3.00 16.53 -19.22
C LYS A 30 4.25 16.74 -18.37
N ASN A 31 5.23 17.40 -18.94
CA ASN A 31 6.42 17.85 -18.20
C ASN A 31 6.14 19.22 -17.56
N THR A 32 5.66 19.23 -16.31
CA THR A 32 5.23 20.45 -15.61
C THR A 32 6.23 20.79 -14.50
N ALA A 33 6.85 21.94 -14.55
CA ALA A 33 7.90 22.36 -13.61
C ALA A 33 7.47 22.38 -12.13
N ASN A 34 6.19 22.65 -11.86
CA ASN A 34 5.65 22.79 -10.50
C ASN A 34 4.81 21.57 -10.05
N ALA A 35 4.98 20.42 -10.71
CA ALA A 35 4.28 19.21 -10.28
C ALA A 35 4.79 18.74 -8.89
N PRO A 36 3.93 18.14 -8.06
CA PRO A 36 4.32 17.68 -6.73
C PRO A 36 5.37 16.56 -6.82
N THR A 37 6.14 16.41 -5.74
CA THR A 37 7.01 15.25 -5.54
C THR A 37 6.18 14.10 -5.00
N ILE A 38 6.32 12.93 -5.58
CA ILE A 38 5.74 11.67 -5.08
C ILE A 38 6.48 11.33 -3.78
N ASN A 39 5.80 11.52 -2.65
CA ASN A 39 6.41 11.29 -1.34
C ASN A 39 6.77 9.81 -1.18
N LYS A 40 8.02 9.51 -0.84
CA LYS A 40 8.47 8.12 -0.64
C LYS A 40 7.58 7.33 0.32
N ASN A 41 6.98 7.99 1.32
CA ASN A 41 6.15 7.32 2.32
C ASN A 41 4.84 6.71 1.76
N ILE A 42 4.47 6.97 0.50
CA ILE A 42 3.41 6.25 -0.23
C ILE A 42 3.75 4.74 -0.34
N TYR A 43 5.02 4.38 -0.29
CA TYR A 43 5.53 3.01 -0.40
C TYR A 43 5.81 2.35 0.95
N GLY A 44 5.13 2.82 2.00
CA GLY A 44 5.22 2.28 3.35
C GLY A 44 4.55 0.92 3.50
N HIS A 45 4.88 0.26 4.59
CA HIS A 45 4.34 -1.04 4.95
C HIS A 45 3.76 -1.03 6.36
N PHE A 46 2.94 -2.03 6.64
CA PHE A 46 2.28 -2.21 7.91
C PHE A 46 2.65 -3.57 8.51
N ALA A 47 2.95 -3.59 9.79
CA ALA A 47 3.22 -4.77 10.59
C ALA A 47 2.41 -4.72 11.88
N GLU A 48 1.69 -5.78 12.18
CA GLU A 48 0.83 -5.87 13.34
C GLU A 48 1.09 -7.15 14.12
N HIS A 49 0.89 -7.11 15.43
CA HIS A 49 0.76 -8.32 16.25
C HIS A 49 -0.52 -9.06 15.86
N LEU A 50 -0.51 -9.64 14.67
CA LEU A 50 -1.59 -10.36 14.04
C LEU A 50 -1.04 -11.63 13.40
N GLY A 51 -1.61 -12.78 13.78
CA GLY A 51 -1.22 -14.06 13.23
C GLY A 51 0.27 -14.31 13.29
N ARG A 52 0.88 -14.52 12.13
CA ARG A 52 2.32 -14.73 12.01
C ARG A 52 3.05 -13.56 11.33
N CYS A 53 2.56 -12.32 11.50
CA CYS A 53 3.28 -11.18 10.98
C CYS A 53 4.56 -10.94 11.79
N ILE A 54 4.44 -10.86 13.10
CA ILE A 54 5.59 -10.66 14.01
C ILE A 54 6.20 -12.01 14.37
N TYR A 55 5.55 -12.80 15.25
CA TYR A 55 6.07 -14.09 15.72
C TYR A 55 5.96 -15.17 14.65
N GLY A 56 7.11 -15.79 14.30
CA GLY A 56 7.19 -16.75 13.19
C GLY A 56 7.14 -16.10 11.78
N GLY A 57 7.01 -14.78 11.74
CA GLY A 57 7.21 -13.95 10.55
C GLY A 57 8.53 -13.20 10.65
N PHE A 58 8.50 -11.90 11.00
CA PHE A 58 9.72 -11.11 11.21
C PHE A 58 10.61 -11.69 12.29
N PHE A 59 10.02 -12.02 13.44
CA PHE A 59 10.73 -12.35 14.67
C PHE A 59 10.64 -13.85 14.94
N VAL A 60 11.79 -14.45 15.11
CA VAL A 60 11.96 -15.89 15.42
C VAL A 60 12.68 -16.13 16.74
N GLY A 61 13.10 -15.04 17.41
CA GLY A 61 13.87 -15.10 18.65
C GLY A 61 15.37 -15.29 18.42
N ASP A 62 16.17 -14.79 19.38
CA ASP A 62 17.64 -14.75 19.27
C ASP A 62 18.27 -16.14 19.24
N THR A 63 17.62 -17.13 19.85
CA THR A 63 18.10 -18.52 19.94
C THR A 63 17.67 -19.39 18.76
N SER A 64 16.93 -18.82 17.79
CA SER A 64 16.45 -19.55 16.62
C SER A 64 17.61 -20.05 15.75
N LYS A 65 17.46 -21.27 15.20
CA LYS A 65 18.38 -21.80 14.17
C LYS A 65 18.21 -21.12 12.80
N ILE A 66 17.12 -20.37 12.59
CA ILE A 66 16.93 -19.56 11.39
C ILE A 66 17.89 -18.37 11.48
N PRO A 67 18.70 -18.09 10.43
CA PRO A 67 19.63 -16.96 10.45
C PRO A 67 18.91 -15.66 10.77
N ASN A 68 19.36 -15.00 11.86
CA ASN A 68 18.70 -13.82 12.38
C ASN A 68 19.71 -12.79 12.92
N THR A 69 19.25 -11.56 13.05
CA THR A 69 19.95 -10.46 13.73
C THR A 69 19.04 -9.97 14.85
N ALA A 70 19.45 -10.15 16.10
CA ALA A 70 18.63 -9.83 17.28
C ALA A 70 17.20 -10.42 17.20
N GLY A 71 17.09 -11.69 16.80
CA GLY A 71 15.84 -12.42 16.66
C GLY A 71 15.04 -12.12 15.40
N VAL A 72 15.42 -11.13 14.58
CA VAL A 72 14.76 -10.81 13.30
C VAL A 72 15.44 -11.54 12.16
N ARG A 73 14.65 -12.20 11.31
CA ARG A 73 15.14 -13.01 10.18
C ARG A 73 15.96 -12.18 9.19
N ASN A 74 17.15 -12.65 8.86
CA ASN A 74 18.06 -11.96 7.94
C ASN A 74 17.55 -11.95 6.49
N ASP A 75 16.85 -12.99 6.06
CA ASP A 75 16.24 -13.05 4.72
C ASP A 75 15.16 -11.97 4.55
N ILE A 76 14.31 -11.76 5.57
CA ILE A 76 13.31 -10.67 5.58
C ILE A 76 13.99 -9.30 5.60
N ILE A 77 15.01 -9.10 6.47
CA ILE A 77 15.78 -7.85 6.49
C ILE A 77 16.32 -7.51 5.10
N ASN A 78 16.92 -8.50 4.42
CA ASN A 78 17.50 -8.28 3.09
C ASN A 78 16.43 -7.96 2.05
N ALA A 79 15.30 -8.66 2.05
CA ALA A 79 14.18 -8.40 1.15
C ALA A 79 13.59 -6.99 1.33
N LEU A 80 13.39 -6.55 2.58
CA LEU A 80 12.86 -5.21 2.88
C LEU A 80 13.85 -4.08 2.56
N LYS A 81 15.16 -4.31 2.77
CA LYS A 81 16.21 -3.39 2.31
C LYS A 81 16.21 -3.23 0.79
N GLU A 82 15.98 -4.31 0.06
CA GLU A 82 15.89 -4.25 -1.40
C GLU A 82 14.68 -3.44 -1.87
N LEU A 83 13.55 -3.50 -1.18
CA LEU A 83 12.38 -2.65 -1.43
C LEU A 83 12.64 -1.17 -1.11
N LYS A 84 13.62 -0.88 -0.25
CA LYS A 84 13.87 0.46 0.30
C LYS A 84 12.61 1.02 0.95
N ILE A 85 11.98 0.21 1.82
CA ILE A 85 10.74 0.63 2.49
C ILE A 85 10.99 1.94 3.25
N PRO A 86 10.20 2.98 3.01
CA PRO A 86 10.46 4.29 3.58
C PRO A 86 9.94 4.45 5.01
N ASN A 87 8.87 3.76 5.35
CA ASN A 87 8.33 3.71 6.70
C ASN A 87 7.69 2.35 6.97
N LEU A 88 7.63 2.00 8.26
CA LEU A 88 6.97 0.78 8.74
C LEU A 88 6.07 1.15 9.92
N ARG A 89 4.76 0.85 9.80
CA ARG A 89 3.74 1.09 10.82
C ARG A 89 3.64 -0.10 11.76
N TRP A 90 3.64 0.16 13.08
CA TRP A 90 3.59 -0.83 14.17
C TRP A 90 3.02 -0.15 15.45
N PRO A 91 2.46 -0.83 16.46
CA PRO A 91 2.39 -2.28 16.68
C PRO A 91 1.19 -2.94 16.03
N GLY A 92 0.31 -2.17 15.41
CA GLY A 92 -0.87 -2.73 14.78
C GLY A 92 -1.88 -1.70 14.31
N GLY A 93 -2.97 -2.24 13.80
CA GLY A 93 -4.25 -1.61 13.62
C GLY A 93 -5.07 -1.79 14.90
N CYS A 94 -6.05 -2.72 14.89
CA CYS A 94 -6.87 -3.01 16.08
C CYS A 94 -6.04 -3.41 17.32
N PHE A 95 -4.91 -4.09 17.13
CA PHE A 95 -4.03 -4.44 18.25
C PHE A 95 -3.48 -3.20 18.97
N ALA A 96 -3.19 -2.11 18.25
CA ALA A 96 -2.61 -0.90 18.83
C ALA A 96 -3.47 -0.34 19.98
N ASP A 97 -4.81 -0.37 19.83
CA ASP A 97 -5.74 0.20 20.82
C ASP A 97 -6.02 -0.73 22.02
N THR A 98 -5.30 -1.85 22.11
CA THR A 98 -5.26 -2.73 23.29
C THR A 98 -3.84 -2.96 23.79
N TYR A 99 -2.83 -2.36 23.14
CA TYR A 99 -1.42 -2.55 23.47
C TYR A 99 -0.90 -1.48 24.43
N HIS A 100 -0.37 -1.93 25.57
CA HIS A 100 0.32 -1.09 26.53
C HIS A 100 1.82 -1.19 26.28
N TRP A 101 2.42 -0.17 25.69
CA TRP A 101 3.81 -0.19 25.22
C TRP A 101 4.86 -0.55 26.29
N LYS A 102 4.53 -0.26 27.57
CA LYS A 102 5.39 -0.60 28.71
C LYS A 102 5.53 -2.11 28.91
N ASP A 103 4.56 -2.90 28.44
CA ASP A 103 4.60 -4.36 28.49
C ASP A 103 5.67 -4.94 27.54
N GLY A 104 6.04 -4.20 26.50
CA GLY A 104 7.03 -4.60 25.49
C GLY A 104 8.43 -4.01 25.70
N ILE A 105 8.79 -3.54 26.91
CA ILE A 105 10.12 -3.00 27.20
C ILE A 105 10.76 -3.68 28.41
N GLY A 106 12.07 -3.45 28.60
CA GLY A 106 12.84 -4.10 29.66
C GLY A 106 13.21 -5.56 29.32
N PRO A 107 13.75 -6.31 30.31
CA PRO A 107 14.14 -7.70 30.11
C PRO A 107 12.97 -8.58 29.66
N LYS A 108 13.17 -9.37 28.59
CA LYS A 108 12.10 -10.16 27.95
C LYS A 108 11.44 -11.15 28.92
N GLU A 109 12.22 -11.73 29.82
CA GLU A 109 11.74 -12.68 30.83
C GLU A 109 10.78 -12.07 31.87
N ASN A 110 10.76 -10.75 31.98
CA ASN A 110 9.88 -10.02 32.91
C ASN A 110 8.67 -9.39 32.22
N ARG A 111 8.54 -9.53 30.91
CA ARG A 111 7.42 -8.97 30.17
C ARG A 111 6.15 -9.81 30.39
N PRO A 112 4.98 -9.18 30.57
CA PRO A 112 3.75 -9.92 30.75
C PRO A 112 3.33 -10.62 29.47
N THR A 113 2.69 -11.79 29.62
CA THR A 113 1.95 -12.43 28.54
C THR A 113 0.54 -11.86 28.51
N ILE A 114 0.13 -11.34 27.35
CA ILE A 114 -1.18 -10.73 27.14
C ILE A 114 -2.05 -11.57 26.18
N VAL A 115 -3.36 -11.37 26.22
CA VAL A 115 -4.28 -11.99 25.26
C VAL A 115 -4.51 -11.05 24.10
N ASN A 116 -4.22 -11.52 22.89
CA ASN A 116 -4.57 -10.80 21.66
C ASN A 116 -6.07 -10.96 21.37
N LYS A 117 -6.84 -10.02 21.88
CA LYS A 117 -8.31 -10.01 21.81
C LYS A 117 -8.83 -10.01 20.38
N TRP A 118 -8.16 -9.31 19.49
CA TRP A 118 -8.64 -9.06 18.14
C TRP A 118 -8.29 -10.20 17.17
N TRP A 119 -7.13 -10.82 17.37
CA TRP A 119 -6.57 -11.71 16.38
C TRP A 119 -6.39 -13.13 16.91
N GLY A 120 -7.46 -13.90 16.80
CA GLY A 120 -7.47 -15.33 17.12
C GLY A 120 -7.51 -15.68 18.61
N GLY A 121 -7.59 -14.71 19.52
CA GLY A 121 -7.60 -14.96 20.97
C GLY A 121 -6.33 -15.64 21.49
N THR A 122 -5.22 -15.47 20.76
CA THR A 122 -3.93 -16.08 21.13
C THR A 122 -3.20 -15.26 22.17
N THR A 123 -2.18 -15.86 22.82
CA THR A 123 -1.34 -15.16 23.78
C THR A 123 -0.09 -14.60 23.11
N GLU A 124 0.28 -13.37 23.50
CA GLU A 124 1.49 -12.67 23.07
C GLU A 124 2.43 -12.52 24.27
N ASP A 125 3.68 -12.95 24.14
CA ASP A 125 4.67 -12.91 25.23
C ASP A 125 5.43 -11.59 25.30
N ASN A 126 5.12 -10.64 24.44
CA ASN A 126 5.78 -9.35 24.32
C ASN A 126 7.30 -9.41 24.08
N SER A 127 7.83 -10.54 23.61
CA SER A 127 9.26 -10.69 23.32
C SER A 127 9.74 -9.81 22.16
N PHE A 128 8.81 -9.30 21.33
CA PHE A 128 9.05 -8.24 20.34
C PHE A 128 8.30 -6.98 20.75
N GLY A 129 9.02 -5.93 21.12
CA GLY A 129 8.45 -4.68 21.61
C GLY A 129 9.14 -3.45 21.04
N THR A 130 9.02 -2.31 21.73
CA THR A 130 9.50 -0.99 21.27
C THR A 130 10.96 -1.01 20.81
N HIS A 131 11.88 -1.58 21.61
CA HIS A 131 13.29 -1.64 21.26
C HIS A 131 13.54 -2.52 20.04
N ASP A 132 12.91 -3.70 20.03
CA ASP A 132 13.07 -4.66 18.93
C ASP A 132 12.61 -4.06 17.60
N PHE A 133 11.46 -3.37 17.61
CA PHE A 133 10.90 -2.68 16.43
C PHE A 133 11.77 -1.49 15.97
N LEU A 134 12.14 -0.60 16.87
CA LEU A 134 12.91 0.60 16.51
C LEU A 134 14.32 0.24 16.04
N ASN A 135 14.95 -0.78 16.63
CA ASN A 135 16.23 -1.30 16.15
C ASN A 135 16.10 -1.95 14.78
N LEU A 136 14.99 -2.65 14.50
CA LEU A 136 14.70 -3.15 13.15
C LEU A 136 14.59 -1.99 12.14
N CYS A 137 13.91 -0.91 12.49
CA CYS A 137 13.81 0.27 11.63
C CYS A 137 15.20 0.88 11.34
N GLU A 138 16.08 0.97 12.33
CA GLU A 138 17.47 1.42 12.14
C GLU A 138 18.25 0.49 11.20
N VAL A 139 18.13 -0.82 11.37
CA VAL A 139 18.78 -1.82 10.50
C VAL A 139 18.28 -1.72 9.06
N LEU A 140 16.99 -1.45 8.87
CA LEU A 140 16.38 -1.29 7.54
C LEU A 140 16.69 0.08 6.91
N GLY A 141 17.00 1.09 7.70
CA GLY A 141 17.07 2.50 7.27
C GLY A 141 15.70 3.06 6.93
N THR A 142 14.66 2.63 7.67
CA THR A 142 13.26 3.02 7.49
C THR A 142 12.77 3.88 8.65
N GLU A 143 11.85 4.80 8.39
CA GLU A 143 11.22 5.61 9.44
C GLU A 143 10.19 4.76 10.20
N PRO A 144 10.25 4.73 11.54
CA PRO A 144 9.19 4.11 12.33
C PRO A 144 7.92 4.96 12.29
N TYR A 145 6.76 4.29 12.16
CA TYR A 145 5.45 4.87 12.37
C TYR A 145 4.76 4.12 13.51
N LEU A 146 4.73 4.74 14.69
CA LEU A 146 4.14 4.16 15.89
C LEU A 146 2.66 4.50 16.00
N ALA A 147 1.79 3.49 16.08
CA ALA A 147 0.36 3.66 16.33
C ALA A 147 0.09 3.63 17.85
N GLY A 148 -0.36 4.75 18.41
CA GLY A 148 -0.62 4.90 19.84
C GLY A 148 -2.00 4.39 20.25
N ASN A 149 -2.11 3.89 21.47
CA ASN A 149 -3.34 3.38 22.06
C ASN A 149 -4.23 4.54 22.57
N VAL A 150 -5.30 4.82 21.85
CA VAL A 150 -6.35 5.78 22.25
C VAL A 150 -7.60 5.07 22.76
N GLY A 151 -7.79 3.81 22.36
CA GLY A 151 -8.98 3.03 22.73
C GLY A 151 -9.02 2.64 24.20
N SER A 152 -7.98 1.97 24.71
CA SER A 152 -7.89 1.52 26.11
C SER A 152 -6.76 2.20 26.90
N GLY A 153 -5.88 2.94 26.22
CA GLY A 153 -4.76 3.65 26.82
C GLY A 153 -5.14 4.98 27.46
N THR A 154 -4.12 5.66 27.97
CA THR A 154 -4.28 7.01 28.56
C THR A 154 -3.41 8.03 27.83
N VAL A 155 -3.81 9.30 27.93
CA VAL A 155 -3.01 10.42 27.41
C VAL A 155 -1.59 10.41 27.95
N GLN A 156 -1.44 10.15 29.26
CA GLN A 156 -0.12 10.07 29.90
C GLN A 156 0.72 8.93 29.33
N GLU A 157 0.12 7.78 29.07
CA GLU A 157 0.82 6.62 28.52
C GLU A 157 1.42 6.92 27.14
N LEU A 158 0.65 7.57 26.25
CA LEU A 158 1.16 7.94 24.93
C LEU A 158 2.20 9.06 25.01
N ALA A 159 1.98 10.07 25.87
CA ALA A 159 2.96 11.13 26.12
C ALA A 159 4.28 10.55 26.67
N ASP A 160 4.20 9.59 27.59
CA ASP A 160 5.36 8.86 28.12
C ASP A 160 6.11 8.10 27.00
N TRP A 161 5.37 7.47 26.06
CA TRP A 161 6.00 6.74 24.95
C TRP A 161 6.73 7.69 24.00
N VAL A 162 6.14 8.83 23.67
CA VAL A 162 6.82 9.88 22.88
C VAL A 162 8.07 10.37 23.63
N GLN A 163 7.98 10.63 24.93
CA GLN A 163 9.13 11.05 25.73
C GLN A 163 10.21 9.96 25.80
N TYR A 164 9.80 8.70 26.00
CA TYR A 164 10.72 7.54 26.04
C TYR A 164 11.52 7.40 24.76
N THR A 165 10.89 7.59 23.61
CA THR A 165 11.53 7.40 22.30
C THR A 165 12.28 8.62 21.81
N ASN A 166 11.90 9.84 22.21
CA ASN A 166 12.36 11.06 21.56
C ASN A 166 13.17 12.01 22.47
N PHE A 167 13.03 11.95 23.81
CA PHE A 167 13.69 12.94 24.67
C PHE A 167 15.14 12.57 25.00
N SER A 168 16.09 13.50 24.71
CA SER A 168 17.53 13.31 24.97
C SER A 168 17.95 13.73 26.39
N GLY A 169 17.20 14.68 27.01
CA GLY A 169 17.51 15.21 28.34
C GLY A 169 17.25 14.21 29.46
N LYS A 170 17.35 14.70 30.70
CA LYS A 170 17.10 13.87 31.89
C LYS A 170 15.61 13.89 32.27
N SER A 171 14.99 12.73 32.29
CA SER A 171 13.60 12.53 32.73
C SER A 171 13.37 11.08 33.16
N PRO A 172 12.28 10.77 33.86
CA PRO A 172 11.97 9.38 34.22
C PRO A 172 11.91 8.46 33.00
N MET A 173 11.40 8.91 31.86
CA MET A 173 11.28 8.10 30.64
C MET A 173 12.63 7.92 29.93
N SER A 174 13.46 8.96 29.86
CA SER A 174 14.82 8.82 29.30
C SER A 174 15.73 7.97 30.21
N ASP A 175 15.59 8.07 31.53
CA ASP A 175 16.32 7.23 32.47
C ASP A 175 15.85 5.76 32.36
N LEU A 176 14.54 5.52 32.18
CA LEU A 176 14.00 4.18 31.91
C LEU A 176 14.54 3.61 30.58
N ARG A 177 14.60 4.42 29.50
CA ARG A 177 15.20 4.01 28.23
C ARG A 177 16.67 3.59 28.40
N LYS A 178 17.45 4.39 29.14
CA LYS A 178 18.86 4.08 29.46
C LYS A 178 18.98 2.79 30.26
N LYS A 179 18.14 2.60 31.28
CA LYS A 179 18.07 1.37 32.05
C LYS A 179 17.79 0.15 31.19
N ASN A 180 16.97 0.32 30.14
CA ASN A 180 16.63 -0.72 29.16
C ASN A 180 17.67 -0.84 28.02
N GLY A 181 18.87 -0.25 28.17
CA GLY A 181 20.01 -0.46 27.29
C GLY A 181 20.16 0.54 26.14
N ARG A 182 19.36 1.62 26.09
CA ARG A 182 19.47 2.63 25.03
C ARG A 182 19.63 4.04 25.61
N THR A 183 20.79 4.64 25.38
CA THR A 183 21.08 6.01 25.85
C THR A 183 20.44 7.06 24.95
N GLU A 184 20.71 6.98 23.64
CA GLU A 184 20.24 7.99 22.68
C GLU A 184 18.78 7.75 22.25
N PRO A 185 18.01 8.84 22.04
CA PRO A 185 16.65 8.73 21.51
C PRO A 185 16.65 8.23 20.03
N TRP A 186 15.57 7.56 19.62
CA TRP A 186 15.37 7.17 18.22
C TRP A 186 14.83 8.32 17.36
N LYS A 187 14.22 9.34 17.98
CA LYS A 187 13.63 10.51 17.29
C LYS A 187 12.50 10.11 16.33
N VAL A 188 11.58 9.31 16.81
CA VAL A 188 10.42 8.83 16.04
C VAL A 188 9.60 10.00 15.52
N LYS A 189 9.42 10.05 14.20
CA LYS A 189 8.75 11.16 13.52
C LYS A 189 7.24 10.94 13.38
N PHE A 190 6.81 9.74 13.00
CA PHE A 190 5.42 9.45 12.66
C PHE A 190 4.68 8.76 13.82
N TRP A 191 3.52 9.32 14.17
CA TRP A 191 2.69 8.85 15.28
C TRP A 191 1.24 8.80 14.88
N GLY A 192 0.64 7.61 14.92
CA GLY A 192 -0.81 7.44 14.85
C GLY A 192 -1.44 7.75 16.22
N VAL A 193 -2.47 8.58 16.22
CA VAL A 193 -3.26 8.88 17.43
C VAL A 193 -4.51 8.00 17.37
N GLY A 194 -4.37 6.74 17.82
CA GLY A 194 -5.39 5.71 17.70
C GLY A 194 -5.41 5.03 16.33
N ASN A 195 -6.24 4.00 16.22
CA ASN A 195 -6.53 3.26 15.00
C ASN A 195 -8.03 2.96 14.91
N GLU A 196 -8.63 3.12 13.72
CA GLU A 196 -10.04 2.77 13.47
C GLU A 196 -10.99 3.08 14.63
N ALA A 197 -10.90 4.33 15.13
CA ALA A 197 -11.61 4.75 16.33
C ALA A 197 -13.14 4.61 16.21
N TRP A 198 -13.65 4.59 14.98
CA TRP A 198 -15.05 4.28 14.65
C TRP A 198 -15.42 2.81 14.87
N GLY A 199 -14.46 1.92 14.99
CA GLY A 199 -14.62 0.47 15.13
C GLY A 199 -13.81 -0.07 16.31
N CYS A 200 -12.83 -0.94 16.01
CA CYS A 200 -12.03 -1.65 17.02
C CYS A 200 -11.23 -0.72 17.94
N GLY A 201 -10.97 0.51 17.53
CA GLY A 201 -10.27 1.53 18.33
C GLY A 201 -11.17 2.28 19.32
N GLY A 202 -12.43 1.85 19.54
CA GLY A 202 -13.25 2.40 20.61
C GLY A 202 -14.72 2.66 20.31
N ASN A 203 -15.21 2.37 19.10
CA ASN A 203 -16.59 2.64 18.64
C ASN A 203 -17.03 4.10 18.90
N MET A 204 -16.13 5.03 18.59
CA MET A 204 -16.34 6.45 18.82
C MET A 204 -17.17 7.08 17.68
N THR A 205 -17.90 8.16 17.98
CA THR A 205 -18.35 9.08 16.92
C THR A 205 -17.20 9.97 16.46
N ALA A 206 -17.29 10.55 15.26
CA ALA A 206 -16.26 11.42 14.73
C ALA A 206 -15.97 12.64 15.63
N GLU A 207 -17.03 13.23 16.21
CA GLU A 207 -16.94 14.36 17.12
C GLU A 207 -16.23 13.99 18.43
N TYR A 208 -16.58 12.83 19.00
CA TYR A 208 -15.94 12.34 20.22
C TYR A 208 -14.45 12.06 19.98
N TYR A 209 -14.12 11.36 18.87
CA TYR A 209 -12.73 11.11 18.52
C TYR A 209 -11.96 12.41 18.25
N ALA A 210 -12.53 13.40 17.57
CA ALA A 210 -11.89 14.69 17.37
C ALA A 210 -11.53 15.38 18.70
N GLY A 211 -12.39 15.25 19.73
CA GLY A 211 -12.12 15.71 21.09
C GLY A 211 -10.97 14.94 21.75
N GLU A 212 -11.01 13.62 21.69
CA GLU A 212 -9.94 12.76 22.23
C GLU A 212 -8.62 13.02 21.50
N TYR A 213 -8.62 13.08 20.16
CA TYR A 213 -7.43 13.42 19.38
C TYR A 213 -6.76 14.71 19.88
N ARG A 214 -7.53 15.80 20.03
CA ARG A 214 -7.01 17.09 20.50
C ARG A 214 -6.37 16.95 21.88
N LYS A 215 -6.98 16.20 22.77
CA LYS A 215 -6.48 15.93 24.12
C LYS A 215 -5.15 15.17 24.08
N TYR A 216 -5.06 14.06 23.30
CA TYR A 216 -3.82 13.31 23.14
C TYR A 216 -2.73 14.13 22.44
N ALA A 217 -3.06 14.78 21.33
CA ALA A 217 -2.13 15.58 20.54
C ALA A 217 -1.52 16.75 21.34
N THR A 218 -2.26 17.30 22.32
CA THR A 218 -1.77 18.38 23.19
C THR A 218 -0.58 17.95 24.04
N PHE A 219 -0.53 16.70 24.48
CA PHE A 219 0.53 16.18 25.36
C PHE A 219 1.64 15.41 24.62
N MET A 220 1.48 15.20 23.33
CA MET A 220 2.51 14.62 22.47
C MET A 220 3.45 15.74 21.99
N SER A 221 4.53 15.95 22.73
CA SER A 221 5.47 17.04 22.46
C SER A 221 6.61 16.63 21.55
N ASP A 222 7.06 17.56 20.68
CA ASP A 222 8.35 17.45 19.99
C ASP A 222 9.46 17.88 20.94
N TRP A 223 10.06 16.93 21.62
CA TRP A 223 11.07 17.17 22.65
C TRP A 223 12.41 17.66 22.12
N GLU A 224 12.73 17.42 20.84
CA GLU A 224 14.03 17.69 20.25
C GLU A 224 14.04 18.89 19.30
N ASN A 225 12.91 19.55 19.08
CA ASN A 225 12.77 20.63 18.09
C ASN A 225 13.31 20.22 16.69
N THR A 226 13.19 18.94 16.36
CA THR A 226 13.78 18.33 15.15
C THR A 226 12.91 18.52 13.89
N GLY A 227 12.02 19.50 13.89
CA GLY A 227 11.06 19.78 12.82
C GLY A 227 9.66 19.19 13.08
N GLY A 228 9.40 18.77 14.31
CA GLY A 228 8.10 18.30 14.78
C GLY A 228 7.88 16.79 14.63
N ILE A 229 7.07 16.24 15.54
CA ILE A 229 6.46 14.94 15.34
C ILE A 229 5.24 15.10 14.42
N THR A 230 5.04 14.17 13.49
CA THR A 230 3.90 14.15 12.58
C THR A 230 2.80 13.27 13.19
N ARG A 231 1.74 13.89 13.69
CA ARG A 231 0.58 13.20 14.26
C ARG A 231 -0.44 12.91 13.17
N ILE A 232 -0.81 11.64 13.03
CA ILE A 232 -1.76 11.16 12.04
C ILE A 232 -3.03 10.75 12.79
N ALA A 233 -4.14 11.38 12.45
CA ALA A 233 -5.43 11.05 13.05
C ALA A 233 -5.95 9.72 12.49
N SER A 234 -6.55 8.88 13.36
CA SER A 234 -7.36 7.75 12.92
C SER A 234 -8.50 8.28 12.05
N GLY A 235 -8.43 7.96 10.78
CA GLY A 235 -9.32 8.55 9.78
C GLY A 235 -10.50 7.65 9.41
N SER A 236 -11.05 7.89 8.24
CA SER A 236 -12.31 7.33 7.81
C SER A 236 -12.25 5.85 7.43
N ASN A 237 -13.36 5.15 7.62
CA ASN A 237 -13.62 3.87 7.01
C ASN A 237 -14.10 4.08 5.57
N SER A 238 -13.22 3.87 4.60
CA SER A 238 -13.56 3.97 3.17
C SER A 238 -14.35 5.25 2.86
N ALA A 239 -15.59 5.16 2.44
CA ALA A 239 -16.45 6.28 2.02
C ALA A 239 -17.15 7.04 3.18
N ASP A 240 -16.68 6.91 4.41
CA ASP A 240 -17.20 7.75 5.49
C ASP A 240 -16.63 9.19 5.39
N TYR A 241 -17.14 9.94 4.43
CA TYR A 241 -16.74 11.33 4.16
C TYR A 241 -17.06 12.26 5.32
N ASN A 242 -18.12 11.97 6.11
CA ASN A 242 -18.48 12.75 7.29
C ASN A 242 -17.36 12.69 8.35
N TRP A 243 -16.74 11.52 8.54
CA TRP A 243 -15.62 11.38 9.47
C TRP A 243 -14.49 12.36 9.14
N THR A 244 -14.06 12.39 7.89
CA THR A 244 -13.02 13.33 7.43
C THR A 244 -13.44 14.79 7.60
N GLU A 245 -14.68 15.14 7.26
CA GLU A 245 -15.20 16.51 7.42
C GLU A 245 -15.19 16.96 8.88
N VAL A 246 -15.64 16.10 9.78
CA VAL A 246 -15.67 16.38 11.23
C VAL A 246 -14.26 16.57 11.78
N LEU A 247 -13.30 15.74 11.41
CA LEU A 247 -11.90 15.89 11.85
C LEU A 247 -11.30 17.21 11.37
N MET A 248 -11.42 17.51 10.07
CA MET A 248 -10.87 18.74 9.49
C MET A 248 -11.50 20.01 10.05
N LYS A 249 -12.78 19.96 10.44
CA LYS A 249 -13.52 21.08 11.03
C LYS A 249 -13.18 21.29 12.50
N ASN A 250 -13.02 20.23 13.29
CA ASN A 250 -12.97 20.31 14.75
C ASN A 250 -11.56 20.24 15.34
N ILE A 251 -10.56 19.81 14.55
CA ILE A 251 -9.17 19.74 15.01
C ILE A 251 -8.39 20.91 14.41
N PRO A 252 -7.69 21.72 15.22
CA PRO A 252 -6.81 22.77 14.69
C PRO A 252 -5.76 22.20 13.75
N LEU A 253 -5.57 22.81 12.57
CA LEU A 253 -4.66 22.31 11.52
C LEU A 253 -3.22 22.15 11.99
N ASN A 254 -2.74 22.98 12.91
CA ASN A 254 -1.41 22.89 13.49
C ASN A 254 -1.21 21.65 14.39
N MET A 255 -2.28 20.97 14.77
CA MET A 255 -2.23 19.68 15.47
C MET A 255 -2.27 18.49 14.54
N LEU A 256 -2.69 18.67 13.28
CA LEU A 256 -2.83 17.61 12.27
C LEU A 256 -1.60 17.54 11.35
N GLY A 257 -0.85 16.45 11.39
CA GLY A 257 0.15 16.12 10.37
C GLY A 257 -0.45 15.35 9.20
N GLY A 258 -1.47 14.53 9.50
CA GLY A 258 -2.21 13.76 8.50
C GLY A 258 -3.56 13.27 9.02
N VAL A 259 -4.42 12.87 8.09
CA VAL A 259 -5.68 12.18 8.34
C VAL A 259 -5.63 10.83 7.63
N GLY A 260 -5.92 9.76 8.37
CA GLY A 260 -5.95 8.39 7.85
C GLY A 260 -7.14 8.15 6.91
N VAL A 261 -7.00 7.23 5.98
CA VAL A 261 -8.09 6.63 5.20
C VAL A 261 -7.78 5.15 5.05
N HIS A 262 -8.68 4.29 5.49
CA HIS A 262 -8.54 2.85 5.34
C HIS A 262 -9.47 2.33 4.25
N HIS A 263 -8.93 1.53 3.33
CA HIS A 263 -9.74 0.86 2.31
C HIS A 263 -9.12 -0.45 1.86
N TYR A 264 -9.88 -1.52 2.02
CA TYR A 264 -9.53 -2.84 1.49
C TYR A 264 -10.35 -3.17 0.25
N ALA A 265 -9.71 -3.74 -0.76
CA ALA A 265 -10.39 -4.28 -1.92
C ALA A 265 -11.05 -5.62 -1.53
N VAL A 266 -12.33 -5.53 -1.20
CA VAL A 266 -13.20 -6.64 -0.79
C VAL A 266 -14.42 -6.64 -1.69
N ILE A 267 -14.78 -7.81 -2.22
CA ILE A 267 -15.98 -7.95 -3.09
C ILE A 267 -17.27 -7.94 -2.27
N ASP A 268 -17.26 -8.61 -1.13
CA ASP A 268 -18.36 -8.70 -0.16
C ASP A 268 -17.78 -9.15 1.18
N TRP A 269 -18.08 -8.45 2.26
CA TRP A 269 -17.55 -8.76 3.59
C TRP A 269 -18.00 -10.12 4.12
N ASN A 270 -19.13 -10.66 3.65
CA ASN A 270 -19.66 -11.97 4.04
C ASN A 270 -19.19 -13.10 3.09
N LYS A 271 -18.68 -12.74 1.89
CA LYS A 271 -18.22 -13.68 0.85
C LYS A 271 -17.02 -13.10 0.12
N LYS A 272 -15.90 -13.00 0.81
CA LYS A 272 -14.68 -12.32 0.31
C LYS A 272 -14.05 -13.01 -0.91
N GLY A 273 -14.38 -14.27 -1.14
CA GLY A 273 -13.78 -15.08 -2.20
C GLY A 273 -12.44 -15.68 -1.83
N ASP A 274 -12.05 -16.74 -2.53
CA ASP A 274 -10.80 -17.47 -2.31
C ASP A 274 -9.57 -16.67 -2.76
N GLY A 275 -8.47 -16.77 -2.05
CA GLY A 275 -7.20 -16.12 -2.37
C GLY A 275 -6.60 -16.60 -3.68
N VAL A 276 -6.81 -17.87 -4.05
CA VAL A 276 -6.20 -18.53 -5.23
C VAL A 276 -7.24 -18.99 -6.23
N ASN A 277 -8.31 -19.69 -5.76
CA ASN A 277 -9.30 -20.32 -6.63
C ASN A 277 -10.47 -19.38 -6.92
N PHE A 278 -10.19 -18.20 -7.45
CA PHE A 278 -11.21 -17.21 -7.80
C PHE A 278 -11.60 -17.29 -9.28
N THR A 279 -12.83 -16.85 -9.56
CA THR A 279 -13.38 -16.74 -10.93
C THR A 279 -13.04 -15.38 -11.56
N GLU A 280 -13.31 -15.23 -12.87
CA GLU A 280 -13.22 -13.92 -13.53
C GLU A 280 -14.18 -12.90 -12.90
N ASP A 281 -15.36 -13.33 -12.48
CA ASP A 281 -16.34 -12.50 -11.76
C ASP A 281 -15.71 -11.91 -10.48
N GLN A 282 -15.12 -12.76 -9.66
CA GLN A 282 -14.45 -12.34 -8.43
C GLN A 282 -13.23 -11.44 -8.72
N TYR A 283 -12.49 -11.70 -9.78
CA TYR A 283 -11.41 -10.83 -10.23
C TYR A 283 -11.94 -9.44 -10.61
N PHE A 284 -12.98 -9.38 -11.46
CA PHE A 284 -13.57 -8.13 -11.92
C PHE A 284 -14.03 -7.27 -10.73
N HIS A 285 -14.81 -7.84 -9.81
CA HIS A 285 -15.30 -7.11 -8.64
C HIS A 285 -14.21 -6.76 -7.63
N THR A 286 -13.13 -7.56 -7.54
CA THR A 286 -11.93 -7.17 -6.77
C THR A 286 -11.30 -5.92 -7.37
N MET A 287 -11.13 -5.87 -8.69
CA MET A 287 -10.58 -4.69 -9.37
C MET A 287 -11.51 -3.48 -9.27
N GLN A 288 -12.83 -3.67 -9.35
CA GLN A 288 -13.82 -2.62 -9.13
C GLN A 288 -13.68 -2.01 -7.73
N SER A 289 -13.57 -2.86 -6.71
CA SER A 289 -13.34 -2.41 -5.33
C SER A 289 -11.99 -1.71 -5.16
N ALA A 290 -10.92 -2.20 -5.78
CA ALA A 290 -9.61 -1.56 -5.73
C ALA A 290 -9.61 -0.17 -6.39
N LEU A 291 -10.23 -0.05 -7.58
CA LEU A 291 -10.33 1.21 -8.33
C LEU A 291 -11.22 2.26 -7.64
N LYS A 292 -12.09 1.85 -6.70
CA LYS A 292 -12.83 2.79 -5.85
C LYS A 292 -11.90 3.74 -5.09
N MET A 293 -10.64 3.37 -4.90
CA MET A 293 -9.62 4.22 -4.28
C MET A 293 -9.50 5.59 -4.97
N GLU A 294 -9.69 5.67 -6.29
CA GLU A 294 -9.68 6.94 -7.04
C GLU A 294 -10.78 7.88 -6.54
N GLU A 295 -12.01 7.36 -6.39
CA GLU A 295 -13.13 8.13 -5.84
C GLU A 295 -12.85 8.56 -4.40
N LEU A 296 -12.35 7.64 -3.56
CA LEU A 296 -12.07 7.91 -2.15
C LEU A 296 -11.05 9.03 -2.00
N VAL A 297 -9.90 8.91 -2.65
CA VAL A 297 -8.84 9.93 -2.59
C VAL A 297 -9.35 11.27 -3.11
N THR A 298 -10.08 11.28 -4.22
CA THR A 298 -10.64 12.51 -4.80
C THR A 298 -11.62 13.20 -3.85
N LYS A 299 -12.59 12.46 -3.30
CA LYS A 299 -13.63 13.04 -2.43
C LYS A 299 -13.10 13.47 -1.07
N HIS A 300 -12.26 12.65 -0.43
CA HIS A 300 -11.62 13.03 0.82
C HIS A 300 -10.71 14.25 0.62
N SER A 301 -9.93 14.32 -0.47
CA SER A 301 -9.12 15.49 -0.81
C SER A 301 -9.97 16.75 -0.95
N ALA A 302 -11.09 16.67 -1.68
CA ALA A 302 -11.99 17.80 -1.85
C ALA A 302 -12.57 18.32 -0.53
N ILE A 303 -12.85 17.42 0.41
CA ILE A 303 -13.26 17.81 1.77
C ILE A 303 -12.11 18.47 2.52
N MET A 304 -10.92 17.89 2.48
CA MET A 304 -9.73 18.45 3.13
C MET A 304 -9.40 19.84 2.58
N ASP A 305 -9.53 20.06 1.25
CA ASP A 305 -9.23 21.33 0.59
C ASP A 305 -10.11 22.49 1.05
N LYS A 306 -11.34 22.22 1.55
CA LYS A 306 -12.23 23.26 2.14
C LYS A 306 -11.62 23.89 3.40
N TYR A 307 -10.87 23.12 4.19
CA TYR A 307 -10.31 23.52 5.49
C TYR A 307 -8.81 23.81 5.40
N ASP A 308 -8.11 23.16 4.45
CA ASP A 308 -6.66 23.22 4.24
C ASP A 308 -6.34 23.38 2.75
N PRO A 309 -6.64 24.55 2.15
CA PRO A 309 -6.39 24.79 0.71
C PRO A 309 -4.91 24.78 0.35
N GLU A 310 -4.02 25.02 1.31
CA GLU A 310 -2.56 24.94 1.11
C GLU A 310 -2.03 23.50 1.19
N LYS A 311 -2.90 22.53 1.42
CA LYS A 311 -2.58 21.09 1.48
C LYS A 311 -1.46 20.74 2.48
N LYS A 312 -1.44 21.40 3.64
CA LYS A 312 -0.46 21.15 4.71
C LYS A 312 -0.67 19.79 5.37
N VAL A 313 -1.93 19.42 5.61
CA VAL A 313 -2.32 18.14 6.20
C VAL A 313 -2.25 17.04 5.15
N ALA A 314 -1.49 15.98 5.42
CA ALA A 314 -1.39 14.84 4.51
C ALA A 314 -2.66 13.97 4.54
N MET A 315 -3.01 13.35 3.43
CA MET A 315 -3.81 12.13 3.43
C MET A 315 -2.86 10.96 3.60
N ALA A 316 -3.12 10.11 4.60
CA ALA A 316 -2.39 8.88 4.86
C ALA A 316 -3.33 7.70 4.60
N VAL A 317 -3.13 6.96 3.50
CA VAL A 317 -3.85 5.72 3.25
C VAL A 317 -3.11 4.60 3.97
N ASP A 318 -3.13 4.65 5.31
CA ASP A 318 -2.27 3.85 6.17
C ASP A 318 -2.77 2.43 6.45
N GLU A 319 -3.87 2.03 5.78
CA GLU A 319 -4.24 0.63 5.54
C GLU A 319 -4.89 0.47 4.17
N TRP A 320 -4.28 -0.34 3.31
CA TRP A 320 -4.83 -0.69 2.01
C TRP A 320 -4.34 -2.06 1.53
N GLY A 321 -5.08 -2.69 0.64
CA GLY A 321 -4.74 -3.98 0.04
C GLY A 321 -5.97 -4.84 -0.26
N GLY A 322 -5.75 -6.06 -0.76
CA GLY A 322 -6.78 -7.06 -0.98
C GLY A 322 -7.05 -7.89 0.27
N TRP A 323 -8.32 -8.16 0.55
CA TRP A 323 -8.73 -9.00 1.67
C TRP A 323 -9.67 -10.10 1.19
N TYR A 324 -9.24 -11.37 1.32
CA TYR A 324 -9.95 -12.56 0.87
C TYR A 324 -10.27 -13.48 2.03
N GLU A 325 -10.94 -14.61 1.74
CA GLU A 325 -11.10 -15.67 2.71
C GLU A 325 -9.74 -16.21 3.15
N VAL A 326 -9.63 -16.50 4.43
CA VAL A 326 -8.41 -17.05 5.05
C VAL A 326 -8.11 -18.43 4.45
N GLU A 327 -6.85 -18.71 4.20
CA GLU A 327 -6.45 -20.00 3.63
C GLU A 327 -6.88 -21.17 4.53
N LYS A 328 -7.48 -22.17 3.90
CA LYS A 328 -8.04 -23.34 4.61
C LYS A 328 -6.98 -24.06 5.44
N GLY A 329 -7.35 -24.43 6.64
CA GLY A 329 -6.46 -25.12 7.59
C GLY A 329 -5.58 -24.19 8.42
N THR A 330 -5.68 -22.87 8.23
CA THR A 330 -5.05 -21.86 9.10
C THR A 330 -6.05 -21.32 10.11
N ASN A 331 -5.55 -20.66 11.18
CA ASN A 331 -6.43 -19.99 12.14
C ASN A 331 -7.15 -18.81 11.45
N PRO A 332 -8.49 -18.76 11.45
CA PRO A 332 -9.23 -17.70 10.79
C PRO A 332 -8.88 -16.28 11.27
N GLY A 333 -8.55 -16.13 12.55
CA GLY A 333 -8.13 -14.85 13.13
C GLY A 333 -6.73 -14.40 12.73
N PHE A 334 -5.98 -15.21 11.99
CA PHE A 334 -4.62 -14.86 11.53
C PHE A 334 -4.57 -14.19 10.17
N LEU A 335 -5.69 -14.14 9.47
CA LEU A 335 -5.83 -13.49 8.17
C LEU A 335 -4.75 -13.88 7.14
N TYR A 336 -4.26 -15.12 7.22
CA TYR A 336 -3.29 -15.64 6.28
C TYR A 336 -3.98 -15.96 4.95
N GLN A 337 -3.50 -15.36 3.88
CA GLN A 337 -3.95 -15.61 2.52
C GLN A 337 -2.77 -15.64 1.56
N GLN A 338 -2.92 -16.39 0.45
CA GLN A 338 -1.95 -16.39 -0.64
C GLN A 338 -2.14 -15.13 -1.51
N ASN A 339 -1.05 -14.71 -2.17
CA ASN A 339 -1.04 -13.57 -3.10
C ASN A 339 -0.72 -14.07 -4.51
N THR A 340 -1.53 -13.66 -5.49
CA THR A 340 -1.49 -14.09 -6.90
C THR A 340 -1.16 -12.92 -7.84
N MET A 341 -1.23 -13.15 -9.15
CA MET A 341 -1.15 -12.04 -10.13
C MET A 341 -2.29 -11.03 -9.99
N ARG A 342 -3.49 -11.43 -9.50
CA ARG A 342 -4.57 -10.49 -9.14
C ARG A 342 -4.06 -9.41 -8.20
N ASP A 343 -3.30 -9.81 -7.18
CA ASP A 343 -2.78 -8.89 -6.15
C ASP A 343 -1.70 -7.96 -6.71
N ALA A 344 -0.90 -8.44 -7.68
CA ALA A 344 0.05 -7.58 -8.38
C ALA A 344 -0.65 -6.49 -9.21
N VAL A 345 -1.71 -6.85 -9.95
CA VAL A 345 -2.52 -5.89 -10.73
C VAL A 345 -3.19 -4.89 -9.80
N LEU A 346 -3.79 -5.36 -8.71
CA LEU A 346 -4.39 -4.52 -7.67
C LEU A 346 -3.38 -3.52 -7.11
N ALA A 347 -2.21 -4.00 -6.67
CA ALA A 347 -1.19 -3.15 -6.08
C ALA A 347 -0.68 -2.09 -7.07
N GLY A 348 -0.40 -2.48 -8.32
CA GLY A 348 0.07 -1.56 -9.34
C GLY A 348 -0.96 -0.48 -9.67
N ALA A 349 -2.24 -0.85 -9.83
CA ALA A 349 -3.32 0.10 -10.09
C ALA A 349 -3.52 1.09 -8.92
N THR A 350 -3.51 0.60 -7.69
CA THR A 350 -3.66 1.44 -6.48
C THR A 350 -2.46 2.39 -6.32
N LEU A 351 -1.23 1.92 -6.52
CA LEU A 351 -0.04 2.78 -6.46
C LEU A 351 -0.05 3.86 -7.55
N ASN A 352 -0.55 3.56 -8.75
CA ASN A 352 -0.74 4.59 -9.78
C ASN A 352 -1.69 5.70 -9.33
N ILE A 353 -2.79 5.35 -8.65
CA ILE A 353 -3.72 6.31 -8.08
C ILE A 353 -2.99 7.20 -7.05
N PHE A 354 -2.28 6.60 -6.11
CA PHE A 354 -1.55 7.38 -5.10
C PHE A 354 -0.51 8.31 -5.71
N ASN A 355 0.25 7.85 -6.70
CA ASN A 355 1.22 8.69 -7.41
C ASN A 355 0.55 9.88 -8.09
N ASN A 356 -0.58 9.66 -8.77
CA ASN A 356 -1.30 10.72 -9.48
C ASN A 356 -1.93 11.76 -8.52
N HIS A 357 -2.15 11.39 -7.25
CA HIS A 357 -2.65 12.26 -6.19
C HIS A 357 -1.58 12.68 -5.18
N ALA A 358 -0.31 12.73 -5.60
CA ALA A 358 0.84 13.03 -4.73
C ALA A 358 0.79 14.43 -4.08
N ASP A 359 -0.07 15.30 -4.54
CA ASP A 359 -0.31 16.61 -3.92
C ASP A 359 -0.97 16.50 -2.54
N ARG A 360 -1.78 15.46 -2.31
CA ARG A 360 -2.49 15.25 -1.04
C ARG A 360 -2.12 13.92 -0.39
N VAL A 361 -1.99 12.82 -1.15
CA VAL A 361 -1.54 11.52 -0.63
C VAL A 361 -0.03 11.56 -0.42
N ARG A 362 0.41 11.53 0.83
CA ARG A 362 1.83 11.61 1.18
C ARG A 362 2.31 10.45 2.04
N MET A 363 1.41 9.53 2.39
CA MET A 363 1.74 8.29 3.07
C MET A 363 0.73 7.21 2.67
N ALA A 364 1.20 5.97 2.53
CA ALA A 364 0.34 4.81 2.43
C ALA A 364 1.08 3.60 3.02
N ASN A 365 0.33 2.67 3.64
CA ASN A 365 0.91 1.49 4.26
C ASN A 365 0.17 0.24 3.78
N LEU A 366 0.86 -0.58 2.99
CA LEU A 366 0.30 -1.84 2.51
C LEU A 366 0.06 -2.81 3.67
N ALA A 367 -1.11 -3.35 3.76
CA ALA A 367 -1.50 -4.34 4.76
C ALA A 367 -1.39 -5.78 4.19
N GLN A 368 -0.42 -6.60 4.67
CA GLN A 368 0.61 -6.23 5.62
C GLN A 368 1.99 -6.66 5.07
N CYS A 369 3.03 -6.47 5.85
CA CYS A 369 4.38 -6.75 5.38
C CYS A 369 4.66 -8.25 5.23
N VAL A 370 4.28 -9.07 6.22
CA VAL A 370 4.59 -10.51 6.29
C VAL A 370 3.36 -11.32 6.68
N ASN A 371 3.06 -12.38 5.97
CA ASN A 371 2.09 -13.45 6.28
C ASN A 371 0.62 -13.04 6.45
N VAL A 372 0.27 -11.79 6.35
CA VAL A 372 -1.08 -11.31 6.66
C VAL A 372 -1.63 -10.52 5.48
N LEU A 373 -2.87 -10.80 5.08
CA LEU A 373 -3.56 -10.12 3.99
C LEU A 373 -2.71 -10.06 2.70
N GLN A 374 -2.60 -8.89 2.06
CA GLN A 374 -1.79 -8.73 0.85
C GLN A 374 -0.29 -8.58 1.20
N ALA A 375 0.29 -9.61 1.80
CA ALA A 375 1.67 -9.58 2.27
C ALA A 375 2.67 -9.57 1.10
N VAL A 376 3.76 -8.81 1.26
CA VAL A 376 4.88 -8.86 0.30
C VAL A 376 5.75 -10.10 0.48
N ILE A 377 5.76 -10.68 1.69
CA ILE A 377 6.56 -11.86 2.06
C ILE A 377 5.67 -12.89 2.75
N LEU A 378 5.81 -14.15 2.36
CA LEU A 378 5.23 -15.28 3.12
C LEU A 378 6.34 -16.17 3.67
N THR A 379 6.12 -16.71 4.87
CA THR A 379 7.06 -17.61 5.54
C THR A 379 6.38 -18.91 5.96
N ASP A 380 7.12 -20.00 5.87
CA ASP A 380 6.80 -21.28 6.51
C ASP A 380 8.07 -21.85 7.15
N LYS A 381 8.12 -21.85 8.49
CA LYS A 381 9.32 -22.25 9.23
C LYS A 381 10.56 -21.50 8.73
N ALA A 382 11.59 -22.20 8.24
CA ALA A 382 12.81 -21.59 7.69
C ALA A 382 12.65 -21.08 6.24
N LYS A 383 11.58 -21.47 5.53
CA LYS A 383 11.36 -21.03 4.15
C LYS A 383 10.77 -19.62 4.11
N MET A 384 11.12 -18.87 3.07
CA MET A 384 10.57 -17.55 2.74
C MET A 384 10.30 -17.46 1.24
N ILE A 385 9.20 -16.83 0.85
CA ILE A 385 8.91 -16.50 -0.55
C ILE A 385 8.53 -15.02 -0.68
N LEU A 386 8.87 -14.46 -1.84
CA LEU A 386 8.47 -13.13 -2.27
C LEU A 386 7.19 -13.26 -3.10
N THR A 387 6.15 -12.51 -2.75
CA THR A 387 4.87 -12.56 -3.47
C THR A 387 4.90 -11.72 -4.76
N PRO A 388 3.94 -11.86 -5.67
CA PRO A 388 3.81 -10.96 -6.80
C PRO A 388 3.67 -9.49 -6.39
N THR A 389 3.04 -9.20 -5.25
CA THR A 389 2.97 -7.85 -4.65
C THR A 389 4.34 -7.29 -4.30
N TYR A 390 5.27 -8.12 -3.78
CA TYR A 390 6.66 -7.71 -3.54
C TYR A 390 7.32 -7.18 -4.81
N HIS A 391 7.14 -7.89 -5.91
CA HIS A 391 7.74 -7.50 -7.18
C HIS A 391 7.17 -6.19 -7.73
N VAL A 392 5.89 -5.91 -7.51
CA VAL A 392 5.30 -4.61 -7.83
C VAL A 392 5.93 -3.50 -6.99
N MET A 393 6.00 -3.67 -5.67
CA MET A 393 6.63 -2.68 -4.78
C MET A 393 8.08 -2.41 -5.19
N LYS A 394 8.82 -3.46 -5.57
CA LYS A 394 10.21 -3.35 -6.07
C LYS A 394 10.30 -2.57 -7.38
N LEU A 395 9.41 -2.80 -8.33
CA LEU A 395 9.36 -2.07 -9.60
C LEU A 395 9.03 -0.58 -9.37
N TYR A 396 8.07 -0.30 -8.51
CA TYR A 396 7.54 1.05 -8.26
C TYR A 396 8.44 1.93 -7.38
N ARG A 397 9.43 1.37 -6.70
CA ARG A 397 10.37 2.14 -5.85
C ARG A 397 11.09 3.29 -6.57
N VAL A 398 11.13 3.26 -7.90
CA VAL A 398 11.73 4.31 -8.74
C VAL A 398 10.96 5.63 -8.69
N HIS A 399 9.69 5.60 -8.29
CA HIS A 399 8.86 6.79 -8.11
C HIS A 399 9.09 7.48 -6.76
N GLN A 400 9.79 6.85 -5.81
CA GLN A 400 10.07 7.45 -4.49
C GLN A 400 10.87 8.75 -4.62
N ASP A 401 10.33 9.84 -4.06
CA ASP A 401 10.90 11.18 -4.11
C ASP A 401 11.16 11.72 -5.53
N ALA A 402 10.53 11.14 -6.55
CA ALA A 402 10.55 11.62 -7.92
C ALA A 402 9.47 12.68 -8.15
N GLN A 403 9.70 13.59 -9.08
CA GLN A 403 8.70 14.58 -9.48
C GLN A 403 7.61 13.89 -10.30
N LEU A 404 6.35 14.09 -9.92
CA LEU A 404 5.21 13.60 -10.69
C LEU A 404 5.22 14.23 -12.10
N LEU A 405 4.98 13.42 -13.11
CA LEU A 405 4.62 13.86 -14.45
C LEU A 405 3.11 13.62 -14.64
N PRO A 406 2.28 14.67 -14.60
CA PRO A 406 0.83 14.51 -14.75
C PRO A 406 0.47 13.80 -16.06
N ILE A 407 -0.44 12.85 -15.97
CA ILE A 407 -0.89 12.06 -17.11
C ILE A 407 -2.36 12.32 -17.46
N ALA A 408 -2.72 12.03 -18.72
CA ALA A 408 -4.09 11.86 -19.15
C ALA A 408 -4.17 10.64 -20.07
N ILE A 409 -5.10 9.73 -19.77
CA ILE A 409 -5.33 8.51 -20.52
C ILE A 409 -6.84 8.32 -20.73
N ASN A 410 -7.26 8.12 -21.99
CA ASN A 410 -8.60 7.64 -22.29
C ASN A 410 -8.56 6.12 -22.39
N SER A 411 -8.65 5.47 -21.22
CA SER A 411 -8.54 4.02 -21.13
C SER A 411 -9.67 3.31 -21.89
N PRO A 412 -9.38 2.27 -22.68
CA PRO A 412 -10.42 1.37 -23.16
C PRO A 412 -11.12 0.70 -21.96
N LEU A 413 -12.29 0.14 -22.22
CA LEU A 413 -13.09 -0.49 -21.18
C LEU A 413 -12.85 -2.01 -21.12
N TYR A 414 -12.60 -2.52 -19.94
CA TYR A 414 -12.73 -3.91 -19.58
C TYR A 414 -14.19 -4.18 -19.21
N THR A 415 -14.87 -4.98 -20.00
CA THR A 415 -16.31 -5.27 -19.82
C THR A 415 -16.51 -6.70 -19.37
N TYR A 416 -17.29 -6.88 -18.32
CA TYR A 416 -17.70 -8.18 -17.79
C TYR A 416 -19.17 -8.12 -17.35
N ASN A 417 -20.01 -9.04 -17.87
CA ASN A 417 -21.45 -9.12 -17.57
C ASN A 417 -22.21 -7.79 -17.65
N GLY A 418 -21.83 -6.92 -18.59
CA GLY A 418 -22.47 -5.60 -18.80
C GLY A 418 -21.93 -4.47 -17.93
N GLU A 419 -21.10 -4.76 -16.96
CA GLU A 419 -20.36 -3.78 -16.18
C GLU A 419 -19.01 -3.44 -16.82
N THR A 420 -18.47 -2.26 -16.52
CA THR A 420 -17.24 -1.78 -17.15
C THR A 420 -16.27 -1.19 -16.15
N LEU A 421 -14.99 -1.41 -16.38
CA LEU A 421 -13.87 -0.78 -15.66
C LEU A 421 -12.87 -0.19 -16.68
N PRO A 422 -12.08 0.82 -16.30
CA PRO A 422 -10.90 1.17 -17.09
C PRO A 422 -9.98 -0.04 -17.24
N ALA A 423 -9.61 -0.40 -18.47
CA ALA A 423 -8.71 -1.52 -18.74
C ALA A 423 -7.26 -1.17 -18.41
N LEU A 424 -6.89 0.12 -18.43
CA LEU A 424 -5.53 0.60 -18.22
C LEU A 424 -5.46 1.58 -17.06
N SER A 425 -4.41 1.44 -16.25
CA SER A 425 -3.99 2.40 -15.23
C SER A 425 -2.53 2.76 -15.45
N ALA A 426 -2.17 4.03 -15.22
CA ALA A 426 -0.80 4.51 -15.42
C ALA A 426 -0.41 5.57 -14.40
N SER A 427 0.89 5.72 -14.18
CA SER A 427 1.49 6.93 -13.58
C SER A 427 2.88 7.17 -14.18
N ALA A 428 3.38 8.40 -14.07
CA ALA A 428 4.70 8.74 -14.59
C ALA A 428 5.42 9.69 -13.63
N SER A 429 6.74 9.59 -13.58
CA SER A 429 7.58 10.50 -12.78
C SER A 429 8.94 10.72 -13.43
N LYS A 430 9.64 11.76 -12.95
CA LYS A 430 11.01 12.07 -13.33
C LYS A 430 11.87 12.11 -12.08
N ASP A 431 12.90 11.29 -12.04
CA ASP A 431 13.81 11.25 -10.91
C ASP A 431 14.82 12.40 -10.93
N LYS A 432 15.61 12.53 -9.87
CA LYS A 432 16.65 13.57 -9.74
C LYS A 432 17.78 13.47 -10.76
N ASN A 433 17.92 12.32 -11.43
CA ASN A 433 18.93 12.11 -12.48
C ASN A 433 18.36 12.41 -13.88
N GLY A 434 17.08 12.82 -13.95
CA GLY A 434 16.38 13.12 -15.19
C GLY A 434 15.78 11.91 -15.90
N LEU A 435 15.86 10.71 -15.33
CA LEU A 435 15.21 9.53 -15.87
C LEU A 435 13.69 9.63 -15.72
N VAL A 436 12.98 9.30 -16.77
CA VAL A 436 11.51 9.23 -16.79
C VAL A 436 11.09 7.80 -16.53
N HIS A 437 10.26 7.61 -15.50
CA HIS A 437 9.69 6.33 -15.12
C HIS A 437 8.19 6.34 -15.48
N ILE A 438 7.73 5.30 -16.17
CA ILE A 438 6.31 5.14 -16.56
C ILE A 438 5.86 3.77 -16.08
N SER A 439 4.91 3.76 -15.15
CA SER A 439 4.24 2.54 -14.70
C SER A 439 2.93 2.35 -15.44
N LEU A 440 2.70 1.16 -15.97
CA LEU A 440 1.51 0.78 -16.71
C LEU A 440 0.93 -0.51 -16.12
N VAL A 441 -0.38 -0.54 -15.96
CA VAL A 441 -1.12 -1.73 -15.53
C VAL A 441 -2.23 -2.01 -16.51
N ASN A 442 -2.28 -3.22 -17.04
CA ASN A 442 -3.43 -3.70 -17.78
C ASN A 442 -4.30 -4.54 -16.84
N ILE A 443 -5.49 -4.06 -16.58
CA ILE A 443 -6.48 -4.68 -15.69
C ILE A 443 -7.33 -5.72 -16.45
N ASP A 444 -7.46 -5.58 -17.79
CA ASP A 444 -8.24 -6.54 -18.58
C ASP A 444 -7.63 -7.94 -18.48
N SER A 445 -8.46 -8.91 -18.11
CA SER A 445 -8.05 -10.30 -17.90
C SER A 445 -7.73 -11.06 -19.19
N LYS A 446 -8.09 -10.52 -20.37
CA LYS A 446 -8.04 -11.24 -21.64
C LYS A 446 -7.40 -10.45 -22.78
N LYS A 447 -7.56 -9.13 -22.79
CA LYS A 447 -7.16 -8.31 -23.93
C LYS A 447 -5.84 -7.60 -23.69
N GLU A 448 -4.95 -7.70 -24.66
CA GLU A 448 -3.82 -6.79 -24.74
C GLU A 448 -4.30 -5.40 -25.20
N ASN A 449 -3.63 -4.36 -24.72
CA ASN A 449 -3.94 -3.00 -25.10
C ASN A 449 -2.73 -2.32 -25.74
N LYS A 450 -2.97 -1.50 -26.76
CA LYS A 450 -1.92 -0.75 -27.45
C LYS A 450 -1.95 0.70 -27.00
N ILE A 451 -0.81 1.21 -26.51
CA ILE A 451 -0.66 2.58 -26.01
C ILE A 451 0.34 3.32 -26.90
N GLU A 452 0.06 4.57 -27.20
CA GLU A 452 0.98 5.51 -27.84
C GLU A 452 1.24 6.69 -26.90
N ILE A 453 2.51 7.03 -26.70
CA ILE A 453 2.98 8.15 -25.87
C ILE A 453 3.81 9.09 -26.75
N ASP A 454 3.49 10.37 -26.75
CA ASP A 454 4.39 11.39 -27.30
C ASP A 454 5.56 11.60 -26.33
N ILE A 455 6.77 11.32 -26.78
CA ILE A 455 7.99 11.38 -25.96
C ILE A 455 8.89 12.58 -26.31
N LYS A 456 8.47 13.43 -27.26
CA LYS A 456 9.28 14.55 -27.72
C LYS A 456 9.65 15.52 -26.59
N GLU A 457 8.65 15.98 -25.83
CA GLU A 457 8.87 16.91 -24.70
C GLU A 457 9.49 16.24 -23.48
N LEU A 458 9.47 14.92 -23.42
CA LEU A 458 10.10 14.15 -22.34
C LEU A 458 11.61 13.95 -22.58
N GLY A 459 12.08 14.18 -23.81
CA GLY A 459 13.47 14.01 -24.20
C GLY A 459 13.96 12.56 -24.22
N ILE A 460 13.04 11.59 -24.26
CA ILE A 460 13.36 10.16 -24.22
C ILE A 460 13.91 9.71 -25.57
N LYS A 461 15.11 9.13 -25.57
CA LYS A 461 15.75 8.55 -26.77
C LYS A 461 15.90 7.04 -26.68
N ASN A 462 16.03 6.54 -25.47
CA ASN A 462 16.18 5.10 -25.19
C ASN A 462 15.18 4.71 -24.11
N VAL A 463 14.64 3.50 -24.22
CA VAL A 463 13.70 2.93 -23.25
C VAL A 463 14.17 1.53 -22.85
N SER A 464 14.15 1.24 -21.57
CA SER A 464 14.19 -0.11 -21.03
C SER A 464 12.91 -0.42 -20.29
N GLY A 465 12.58 -1.69 -20.12
CA GLY A 465 11.34 -2.06 -19.45
C GLY A 465 11.44 -3.37 -18.69
N SER A 466 10.62 -3.46 -17.64
CA SER A 466 10.38 -4.68 -16.87
C SER A 466 8.89 -5.02 -16.92
N LEU A 467 8.58 -6.30 -17.04
CA LEU A 467 7.25 -6.86 -17.11
C LEU A 467 7.03 -7.87 -15.97
N LEU A 468 5.93 -7.72 -15.25
CA LEU A 468 5.41 -8.73 -14.34
C LEU A 468 4.07 -9.22 -14.88
N THR A 469 4.01 -10.49 -15.22
CA THR A 469 2.81 -11.20 -15.70
C THR A 469 3.02 -12.71 -15.51
N SER A 470 1.99 -13.50 -15.78
CA SER A 470 2.03 -14.96 -15.79
C SER A 470 0.99 -15.54 -16.75
N PRO A 471 0.99 -16.83 -17.05
CA PRO A 471 -0.01 -17.47 -17.90
C PRO A 471 -1.45 -17.39 -17.34
N LYS A 472 -1.61 -17.31 -16.01
CA LYS A 472 -2.92 -17.28 -15.34
C LYS A 472 -2.96 -16.25 -14.22
N LEU A 473 -4.11 -15.60 -14.03
CA LEU A 473 -4.36 -14.68 -12.91
C LEU A 473 -4.16 -15.32 -11.53
N GLN A 474 -4.45 -16.63 -11.43
CA GLN A 474 -4.35 -17.42 -10.20
C GLN A 474 -2.91 -17.89 -9.91
N ASP A 475 -1.96 -17.62 -10.78
CA ASP A 475 -0.57 -18.00 -10.53
C ASP A 475 0.01 -17.23 -9.34
N PHE A 476 0.84 -17.91 -8.56
CA PHE A 476 1.51 -17.39 -7.37
C PHE A 476 2.85 -18.08 -7.14
N ASN A 477 3.69 -17.48 -6.32
CA ASN A 477 4.91 -18.09 -5.82
C ASN A 477 4.58 -18.96 -4.61
N SER A 478 5.00 -20.22 -4.62
CA SER A 478 4.81 -21.17 -3.52
C SER A 478 6.16 -21.56 -2.90
N PHE A 479 6.15 -22.18 -1.71
CA PHE A 479 7.37 -22.66 -1.05
C PHE A 479 8.09 -23.79 -1.83
N ASP A 480 7.41 -24.43 -2.78
CA ASP A 480 7.99 -25.44 -3.67
C ASP A 480 8.40 -24.85 -5.03
N ASN A 481 7.82 -23.71 -5.42
CA ASN A 481 8.17 -22.96 -6.62
C ASN A 481 8.23 -21.46 -6.33
N PRO A 482 9.27 -20.97 -5.62
CA PRO A 482 9.34 -19.62 -5.09
C PRO A 482 9.59 -18.53 -6.14
N THR A 483 9.87 -18.91 -7.37
CA THR A 483 10.27 -18.01 -8.46
C THR A 483 9.41 -18.13 -9.71
N LYS A 484 8.20 -18.71 -9.58
CA LYS A 484 7.27 -18.88 -10.70
C LYS A 484 6.90 -17.55 -11.34
N ILE A 485 6.72 -16.51 -10.51
CA ILE A 485 6.41 -15.16 -10.94
C ILE A 485 7.56 -14.25 -10.52
N GLN A 486 8.22 -13.67 -11.51
CA GLN A 486 9.31 -12.71 -11.36
C GLN A 486 9.26 -11.67 -12.48
N PRO A 487 9.73 -10.44 -12.26
CA PRO A 487 9.90 -9.48 -13.33
C PRO A 487 10.87 -10.01 -14.40
N THR A 488 10.47 -9.82 -15.65
CA THR A 488 11.29 -10.15 -16.83
C THR A 488 11.55 -8.90 -17.66
N ALA A 489 12.55 -8.92 -18.53
CA ALA A 489 12.81 -7.82 -19.44
C ALA A 489 11.61 -7.64 -20.39
N PHE A 490 11.06 -6.45 -20.43
CA PHE A 490 9.96 -6.10 -21.33
C PHE A 490 10.51 -5.60 -22.67
N LYS A 491 10.01 -6.18 -23.77
CA LYS A 491 10.40 -5.84 -25.16
C LYS A 491 9.20 -5.46 -26.03
N GLY A 492 8.00 -5.35 -25.45
CA GLY A 492 6.77 -5.06 -26.16
C GLY A 492 6.57 -3.57 -26.49
N PHE A 493 7.65 -2.86 -26.82
CA PHE A 493 7.59 -1.44 -27.19
C PHE A 493 8.46 -1.15 -28.43
N GLU A 494 8.14 -0.07 -29.12
CA GLU A 494 8.85 0.44 -30.27
C GLU A 494 8.86 1.97 -30.25
N ILE A 495 10.01 2.59 -30.57
CA ILE A 495 10.11 4.04 -30.74
C ILE A 495 10.00 4.35 -32.22
N LYS A 496 8.97 5.14 -32.62
CA LYS A 496 8.70 5.62 -33.98
C LYS A 496 8.77 7.13 -34.01
N LYS A 497 9.90 7.69 -34.43
CA LYS A 497 10.20 9.13 -34.34
C LYS A 497 10.05 9.61 -32.89
N ASP A 498 9.08 10.49 -32.61
CA ASP A 498 8.82 11.06 -31.30
C ASP A 498 7.72 10.32 -30.53
N LYS A 499 7.36 9.10 -30.94
CA LYS A 499 6.31 8.29 -30.32
C LYS A 499 6.86 6.99 -29.78
N LEU A 500 6.50 6.68 -28.54
CA LEU A 500 6.70 5.37 -27.92
C LEU A 500 5.38 4.59 -28.05
N VAL A 501 5.43 3.48 -28.76
CA VAL A 501 4.30 2.57 -28.96
C VAL A 501 4.52 1.33 -28.13
N ILE A 502 3.53 0.96 -27.30
CA ILE A 502 3.65 -0.11 -26.32
C ILE A 502 2.47 -1.07 -26.50
N THR A 503 2.74 -2.37 -26.51
CA THR A 503 1.72 -3.41 -26.40
C THR A 503 1.74 -3.98 -25.00
N VAL A 504 0.68 -3.70 -24.23
CA VAL A 504 0.55 -4.07 -22.80
C VAL A 504 -0.24 -5.37 -22.71
N PRO A 505 0.38 -6.49 -22.31
CA PRO A 505 -0.29 -7.80 -22.17
C PRO A 505 -1.45 -7.74 -21.17
N PRO A 506 -2.42 -8.67 -21.23
CA PRO A 506 -3.48 -8.76 -20.23
C PRO A 506 -2.91 -8.98 -18.82
N PHE A 507 -3.65 -8.54 -17.79
CA PHE A 507 -3.31 -8.67 -16.36
C PHE A 507 -1.81 -8.55 -16.07
N SER A 508 -1.21 -7.46 -16.50
CA SER A 508 0.24 -7.22 -16.39
C SER A 508 0.56 -5.90 -15.72
N VAL A 509 1.75 -5.86 -15.11
CA VAL A 509 2.36 -4.64 -14.56
C VAL A 509 3.68 -4.40 -15.29
N ILE A 510 3.83 -3.21 -15.86
CA ILE A 510 5.03 -2.81 -16.60
C ILE A 510 5.63 -1.58 -15.94
N MET A 511 6.95 -1.59 -15.82
CA MET A 511 7.74 -0.40 -15.49
C MET A 511 8.65 -0.10 -16.68
N LEU A 512 8.53 1.10 -17.24
CA LEU A 512 9.42 1.62 -18.26
C LEU A 512 10.33 2.70 -17.68
N GLU A 513 11.55 2.74 -18.18
CA GLU A 513 12.58 3.69 -17.83
C GLU A 513 13.12 4.32 -19.10
N GLY A 514 12.92 5.64 -19.24
CA GLY A 514 13.28 6.44 -20.40
C GLY A 514 14.44 7.40 -20.10
N LYS A 515 15.39 7.45 -21.04
CA LYS A 515 16.55 8.34 -20.98
C LYS A 515 16.71 9.11 -22.27
#